data_4ea8cdc8f7b7d5bf2b631d965ca25663
#
_entry.id   4ea8cdc8f7b7d5bf2b631d965ca25663
#
_cell.length_a   1.000
_cell.length_b   1.000
_cell.length_c   1.000
_cell.angle_alpha   90.00
_cell.angle_beta   90.00
_cell.angle_gamma   90.00
#
_symmetry.space_group_name_H-M   'P 1'
#
loop_
_entity.id
_entity.type
_entity.pdbx_description
1 polymer ?
#
loop_
_entity_poly.entity_id
_entity_poly.type
_entity_poly.pdbx_seq_one_letter_code
_entity_poly.pdbx_strand_id
1 'polypeptide(L)'
;MRRFHSAAESGETFSPAEELFNRRRRTFGLIAGPLLFLVILFLPAPGLSVNAHKLSAILALMIVLWMTEGMPLAVTAMLGPTLAVLLGITNARTAFASFADPIIFLFIGSFILAEAMFVHQLDRR
;
A
#
# COMPACT_ATOMS: atom_id res chain seq x y z
N MET A 1 -39.52 -2.32 -1.33
CA MET A 1 -38.23 -3.02 -1.08
C MET A 1 -37.30 -3.12 -2.28
N ARG A 2 -37.77 -2.88 -3.49
CA ARG A 2 -36.93 -2.92 -4.72
C ARG A 2 -36.16 -1.63 -5.03
N ARG A 3 -36.40 -0.53 -4.31
CA ARG A 3 -35.76 0.75 -4.59
C ARG A 3 -34.42 1.00 -3.88
N PHE A 4 -34.08 0.16 -2.91
CA PHE A 4 -32.83 0.32 -2.17
C PHE A 4 -31.63 -0.35 -2.85
N HIS A 5 -31.87 -1.32 -3.74
CA HIS A 5 -30.78 -1.98 -4.47
C HIS A 5 -30.25 -1.16 -5.64
N SER A 6 -31.07 -0.27 -6.22
CA SER A 6 -30.64 0.51 -7.39
C SER A 6 -29.69 1.67 -7.03
N ALA A 7 -29.74 2.14 -5.78
CA ALA A 7 -28.88 3.25 -5.34
C ALA A 7 -27.45 2.79 -4.99
N ALA A 8 -27.29 1.51 -4.63
CA ALA A 8 -25.99 0.93 -4.34
C ALA A 8 -25.25 0.50 -5.62
N GLU A 9 -25.99 0.24 -6.70
CA GLU A 9 -25.40 -0.12 -7.99
C GLU A 9 -25.06 1.08 -8.88
N SER A 10 -25.58 2.26 -8.54
CA SER A 10 -25.29 3.50 -9.29
C SER A 10 -24.00 4.22 -8.84
N GLY A 11 -23.36 3.73 -7.79
CA GLY A 11 -22.08 4.25 -7.33
C GLY A 11 -20.93 3.52 -8.02
N GLU A 12 -20.38 4.12 -9.05
CA GLU A 12 -19.16 3.73 -9.72
C GLU A 12 -19.28 2.79 -10.93
N THR A 13 -20.16 3.13 -11.85
CA THR A 13 -19.99 2.63 -13.20
C THR A 13 -18.92 3.46 -13.91
N PHE A 14 -17.68 3.05 -13.78
CA PHE A 14 -16.62 3.60 -14.61
C PHE A 14 -16.97 3.38 -16.09
N SER A 15 -16.73 4.38 -16.93
CA SER A 15 -16.91 4.19 -18.37
C SER A 15 -15.95 3.12 -18.87
N PRO A 16 -16.29 2.38 -19.95
CA PRO A 16 -15.38 1.37 -20.51
C PRO A 16 -13.98 1.90 -20.81
N ALA A 17 -13.87 3.17 -21.18
CA ALA A 17 -12.58 3.83 -21.41
C ALA A 17 -11.77 3.99 -20.11
N GLU A 18 -12.43 4.34 -19.01
CA GLU A 18 -11.78 4.46 -17.70
C GLU A 18 -11.32 3.11 -17.15
N GLU A 19 -12.12 2.07 -17.35
CA GLU A 19 -11.71 0.71 -16.96
C GLU A 19 -10.49 0.24 -17.72
N LEU A 20 -10.43 0.48 -19.03
CA LEU A 20 -9.27 0.15 -19.87
C LEU A 20 -8.04 0.95 -19.44
N PHE A 21 -8.21 2.24 -19.16
CA PHE A 21 -7.13 3.09 -18.69
C PHE A 21 -6.59 2.60 -17.33
N ASN A 22 -7.47 2.30 -16.37
CA ASN A 22 -7.11 1.80 -15.06
C ASN A 22 -6.41 0.43 -15.16
N ARG A 23 -6.91 -0.45 -16.00
CA ARG A 23 -6.30 -1.77 -16.24
C ARG A 23 -4.90 -1.64 -16.85
N ARG A 24 -4.74 -0.78 -17.84
CA ARG A 24 -3.44 -0.51 -18.46
C ARG A 24 -2.45 0.12 -17.47
N ARG A 25 -2.92 1.06 -16.67
CA ARG A 25 -2.11 1.70 -15.64
C ARG A 25 -1.61 0.68 -14.62
N ARG A 26 -2.49 -0.19 -14.13
CA ARG A 26 -2.15 -1.27 -13.19
C ARG A 26 -1.15 -2.24 -13.79
N THR A 27 -1.39 -2.71 -15.01
CA THR A 27 -0.50 -3.63 -15.70
C THR A 27 0.86 -2.99 -15.95
N PHE A 28 0.88 -1.74 -16.37
CA PHE A 28 2.11 -0.97 -16.55
C PHE A 28 2.91 -0.88 -15.26
N GLY A 29 2.25 -0.55 -14.15
CA GLY A 29 2.90 -0.46 -12.83
C GLY A 29 3.44 -1.79 -12.33
N LEU A 30 2.72 -2.89 -12.54
CA LEU A 30 3.16 -4.23 -12.15
C LEU A 30 4.39 -4.70 -12.94
N ILE A 31 4.57 -4.20 -14.15
CA ILE A 31 5.75 -4.50 -14.99
C ILE A 31 6.85 -3.49 -14.75
N ALA A 32 6.52 -2.20 -14.74
CA ALA A 32 7.49 -1.11 -14.61
C ALA A 32 8.11 -1.05 -13.21
N GLY A 33 7.34 -1.35 -12.17
CA GLY A 33 7.82 -1.35 -10.78
C GLY A 33 9.01 -2.27 -10.57
N PRO A 34 8.84 -3.59 -10.75
CA PRO A 34 9.94 -4.54 -10.63
C PRO A 34 11.10 -4.27 -11.60
N LEU A 35 10.78 -3.83 -12.82
CA LEU A 35 11.80 -3.50 -13.80
C LEU A 35 12.67 -2.33 -13.33
N LEU A 36 12.04 -1.25 -12.85
CA LEU A 36 12.75 -0.09 -12.31
C LEU A 36 13.56 -0.46 -11.07
N PHE A 37 13.01 -1.31 -10.21
CA PHE A 37 13.70 -1.84 -9.03
C PHE A 37 15.01 -2.54 -9.43
N LEU A 38 14.94 -3.45 -10.40
CA LEU A 38 16.11 -4.17 -10.90
C LEU A 38 17.12 -3.23 -11.56
N VAL A 39 16.65 -2.27 -12.37
CA VAL A 39 17.50 -1.29 -13.02
C VAL A 39 18.29 -0.47 -11.98
N ILE A 40 17.61 0.05 -10.97
CA ILE A 40 18.27 0.83 -9.90
C ILE A 40 19.23 -0.06 -9.11
N LEU A 41 18.86 -1.30 -8.84
CA LEU A 41 19.68 -2.23 -8.08
C LEU A 41 21.00 -2.56 -8.79
N PHE A 42 20.97 -2.69 -10.12
CA PHE A 42 22.15 -3.00 -10.93
C PHE A 42 22.95 -1.77 -11.38
N LEU A 43 22.35 -0.57 -11.34
CA LEU A 43 23.09 0.65 -11.67
C LEU A 43 24.05 1.01 -10.54
N PRO A 44 25.34 1.31 -10.87
CA PRO A 44 26.26 1.81 -9.87
C PRO A 44 25.85 3.20 -9.40
N ALA A 45 25.80 3.40 -8.08
CA ALA A 45 25.50 4.70 -7.47
C ALA A 45 26.71 5.14 -6.63
N PRO A 46 27.73 5.75 -7.25
CA PRO A 46 28.87 6.25 -6.50
C PRO A 46 28.43 7.36 -5.54
N GLY A 47 28.84 7.26 -4.29
CA GLY A 47 28.46 8.20 -3.23
C GLY A 47 27.32 7.73 -2.33
N LEU A 48 26.63 6.65 -2.68
CA LEU A 48 25.63 6.01 -1.80
C LEU A 48 26.22 4.75 -1.15
N SER A 49 25.89 4.53 0.12
CA SER A 49 26.21 3.26 0.76
C SER A 49 25.40 2.13 0.10
N VAL A 50 25.87 0.89 0.23
CA VAL A 50 25.20 -0.28 -0.35
C VAL A 50 23.73 -0.37 0.14
N ASN A 51 23.52 -0.14 1.43
CA ASN A 51 22.18 -0.19 2.02
C ASN A 51 21.29 0.96 1.53
N ALA A 52 21.83 2.16 1.40
CA ALA A 52 21.10 3.31 0.87
C ALA A 52 20.69 3.10 -0.59
N HIS A 53 21.55 2.49 -1.39
CA HIS A 53 21.26 2.14 -2.78
C HIS A 53 20.12 1.13 -2.88
N LYS A 54 20.18 0.05 -2.09
CA LYS A 54 19.11 -0.94 -2.03
C LYS A 54 17.81 -0.34 -1.57
N LEU A 55 17.84 0.52 -0.56
CA LEU A 55 16.65 1.21 -0.04
C LEU A 55 16.04 2.14 -1.09
N SER A 56 16.85 2.84 -1.88
CA SER A 56 16.36 3.70 -2.96
C SER A 56 15.64 2.90 -4.04
N ALA A 57 16.12 1.70 -4.35
CA ALA A 57 15.46 0.79 -5.28
C ALA A 57 14.08 0.34 -4.76
N ILE A 58 13.99 -0.02 -3.49
CA ILE A 58 12.72 -0.39 -2.83
C ILE A 58 11.74 0.79 -2.85
N LEU A 59 12.21 1.99 -2.50
CA LEU A 59 11.40 3.20 -2.48
C LEU A 59 10.83 3.51 -3.85
N ALA A 60 11.65 3.42 -4.90
CA ALA A 60 11.20 3.63 -6.28
C ALA A 60 10.11 2.62 -6.67
N LEU A 61 10.29 1.35 -6.31
CA LEU A 61 9.29 0.30 -6.54
C LEU A 61 7.97 0.63 -5.87
N MET A 62 8.00 1.02 -4.59
CA MET A 62 6.79 1.36 -3.83
C MET A 62 6.08 2.57 -4.42
N ILE A 63 6.81 3.60 -4.80
CA ILE A 63 6.24 4.81 -5.41
C ILE A 63 5.53 4.46 -6.73
N VAL A 64 6.17 3.68 -7.58
CA VAL A 64 5.57 3.26 -8.86
C VAL A 64 4.30 2.45 -8.63
N LEU A 65 4.32 1.49 -7.70
CA LEU A 65 3.15 0.67 -7.38
C LEU A 65 2.01 1.49 -6.78
N TRP A 66 2.32 2.48 -5.95
CA TRP A 66 1.29 3.37 -5.39
C TRP A 66 0.70 4.31 -6.43
N MET A 67 1.54 4.89 -7.29
CA MET A 67 1.08 5.83 -8.33
C MET A 67 0.23 5.13 -9.39
N THR A 68 0.55 3.90 -9.71
CA THR A 68 -0.17 3.12 -10.72
C THR A 68 -1.31 2.28 -10.13
N GLU A 69 -1.41 2.22 -8.81
CA GLU A 69 -2.36 1.35 -8.11
C GLU A 69 -2.27 -0.11 -8.59
N GLY A 70 -1.06 -0.55 -8.94
CA GLY A 70 -0.82 -1.90 -9.45
C GLY A 70 -1.16 -2.99 -8.43
N MET A 71 -1.00 -2.69 -7.15
CA MET A 71 -1.32 -3.59 -6.04
C MET A 71 -2.13 -2.84 -4.97
N PRO A 72 -2.93 -3.55 -4.15
CA PRO A 72 -3.58 -2.94 -2.99
C PRO A 72 -2.57 -2.24 -2.09
N LEU A 73 -2.97 -1.10 -1.53
CA LEU A 73 -2.09 -0.25 -0.71
C LEU A 73 -1.45 -1.04 0.44
N ALA A 74 -2.22 -1.88 1.12
CA ALA A 74 -1.74 -2.70 2.23
C ALA A 74 -0.66 -3.69 1.80
N VAL A 75 -0.82 -4.32 0.63
CA VAL A 75 0.16 -5.27 0.09
C VAL A 75 1.47 -4.54 -0.24
N THR A 76 1.38 -3.37 -0.88
CA THR A 76 2.56 -2.56 -1.19
C THR A 76 3.27 -2.10 0.09
N ALA A 77 2.52 -1.71 1.11
CA ALA A 77 3.08 -1.31 2.39
C ALA A 77 3.85 -2.44 3.09
N MET A 78 3.39 -3.69 2.95
CA MET A 78 4.10 -4.86 3.49
C MET A 78 5.30 -5.26 2.65
N LEU A 79 5.27 -4.98 1.36
CA LEU A 79 6.34 -5.33 0.42
C LEU A 79 7.65 -4.60 0.76
N GLY A 80 7.58 -3.33 1.15
CA GLY A 80 8.76 -2.53 1.49
C GLY A 80 9.62 -3.15 2.58
N PRO A 81 9.10 -3.37 3.78
CA PRO A 81 9.85 -4.02 4.87
C PRO A 81 10.32 -5.42 4.51
N THR A 82 9.50 -6.20 3.80
CA THR A 82 9.86 -7.55 3.37
C THR A 82 11.10 -7.53 2.46
N LEU A 83 11.12 -6.65 1.47
CA LEU A 83 12.27 -6.48 0.59
C LEU A 83 13.51 -6.00 1.34
N ALA A 84 13.35 -5.11 2.31
CA ALA A 84 14.46 -4.63 3.14
C ALA A 84 15.12 -5.78 3.89
N VAL A 85 14.35 -6.73 4.40
CA VAL A 85 14.88 -7.94 5.05
C VAL A 85 15.54 -8.86 4.04
N LEU A 86 14.89 -9.12 2.90
CA LEU A 86 15.42 -10.02 1.87
C LEU A 86 16.73 -9.51 1.26
N LEU A 87 16.88 -8.21 1.10
CA LEU A 87 18.10 -7.59 0.59
C LEU A 87 19.19 -7.42 1.65
N GLY A 88 18.92 -7.79 2.88
CA GLY A 88 19.89 -7.72 3.97
C GLY A 88 20.15 -6.29 4.50
N ILE A 89 19.26 -5.36 4.26
CA ILE A 89 19.38 -3.99 4.79
C ILE A 89 19.21 -3.97 6.30
N THR A 90 18.24 -4.72 6.79
CA THR A 90 17.90 -4.80 8.22
C THR A 90 17.35 -6.19 8.56
N ASN A 91 17.18 -6.48 9.84
CA ASN A 91 16.55 -7.71 10.27
C ASN A 91 15.02 -7.55 10.34
N ALA A 92 14.30 -8.68 10.37
CA ALA A 92 12.86 -8.70 10.37
C ALA A 92 12.25 -7.96 11.59
N ARG A 93 12.86 -8.13 12.75
CA ARG A 93 12.39 -7.45 13.98
C ARG A 93 12.41 -5.95 13.83
N THR A 94 13.49 -5.38 13.32
CA THR A 94 13.63 -3.94 13.12
C THR A 94 12.73 -3.44 11.99
N ALA A 95 12.66 -4.18 10.87
CA ALA A 95 11.85 -3.80 9.71
C ALA A 95 10.36 -3.71 10.06
N PHE A 96 9.85 -4.65 10.85
CA PHE A 96 8.44 -4.74 11.20
C PHE A 96 8.10 -4.09 12.55
N ALA A 97 9.08 -3.52 13.27
CA ALA A 97 8.87 -2.89 14.56
C ALA A 97 7.86 -1.73 14.49
N SER A 98 7.86 -0.97 13.40
CA SER A 98 6.93 0.14 13.20
C SER A 98 5.47 -0.31 13.11
N PHE A 99 5.20 -1.54 12.67
CA PHE A 99 3.85 -2.10 12.61
C PHE A 99 3.31 -2.51 13.99
N ALA A 100 4.20 -2.70 14.94
CA ALA A 100 3.87 -3.08 16.31
C ALA A 100 4.01 -1.89 17.29
N ASP A 101 3.97 -0.67 16.78
CA ASP A 101 4.03 0.54 17.61
C ASP A 101 2.78 0.64 18.48
N PRO A 102 2.91 0.94 19.78
CA PRO A 102 1.77 1.08 20.69
C PRO A 102 0.72 2.09 20.23
N ILE A 103 1.13 3.14 19.51
CA ILE A 103 0.21 4.16 18.99
C ILE A 103 -0.77 3.54 17.98
N ILE A 104 -0.31 2.62 17.12
CA ILE A 104 -1.15 1.92 16.15
C ILE A 104 -2.23 1.12 16.89
N PHE A 105 -1.85 0.38 17.92
CA PHE A 105 -2.80 -0.39 18.73
C PHE A 105 -3.79 0.50 19.47
N LEU A 106 -3.35 1.68 19.94
CA LEU A 106 -4.23 2.67 20.54
C LEU A 106 -5.28 3.17 19.55
N PHE A 107 -4.88 3.46 18.30
CA PHE A 107 -5.82 3.85 17.24
C PHE A 107 -6.81 2.73 16.93
N ILE A 108 -6.34 1.51 16.79
CA ILE A 108 -7.20 0.34 16.53
C ILE A 108 -8.24 0.20 17.64
N GLY A 109 -7.81 0.27 18.90
CA GLY A 109 -8.71 0.22 20.06
C GLY A 109 -9.74 1.35 20.04
N SER A 110 -9.31 2.56 19.73
CA SER A 110 -10.18 3.72 19.63
C SER A 110 -11.23 3.58 18.53
N PHE A 111 -10.86 3.06 17.37
CA PHE A 111 -11.79 2.81 16.28
C PHE A 111 -12.81 1.73 16.64
N ILE A 112 -12.38 0.67 17.32
CA ILE A 112 -13.29 -0.40 17.78
C ILE A 112 -14.31 0.17 18.77
N LEU A 113 -13.85 1.00 19.72
CA LEU A 113 -14.73 1.65 20.69
C LEU A 113 -15.71 2.61 20.00
N ALA A 114 -15.24 3.41 19.04
CA ALA A 114 -16.08 4.32 18.29
C ALA A 114 -17.16 3.55 17.52
N GLU A 115 -16.80 2.47 16.86
CA GLU A 115 -17.74 1.61 16.14
C GLU A 115 -18.77 0.99 17.08
N ALA A 116 -18.33 0.51 18.23
CA ALA A 116 -19.23 -0.05 19.25
C ALA A 116 -20.24 1.00 19.76
N MET A 117 -19.80 2.25 19.92
CA MET A 117 -20.68 3.35 20.31
C MET A 117 -21.73 3.64 19.23
N PHE A 118 -21.33 3.66 17.96
CA PHE A 118 -22.26 3.87 16.84
C PHE A 118 -23.31 2.74 16.73
N VAL A 119 -22.85 1.49 16.79
CA VAL A 119 -23.73 0.32 16.69
C VAL A 119 -24.74 0.28 17.82
N HIS A 120 -24.33 0.62 19.05
CA HIS A 120 -25.20 0.61 20.21
C HIS A 120 -25.90 1.94 20.49
N GLN A 121 -25.72 2.94 19.61
CA GLN A 121 -26.38 4.25 19.69
C GLN A 121 -26.17 4.95 21.06
N LEU A 122 -25.02 4.74 21.66
CA LEU A 122 -24.69 5.32 22.96
C LEU A 122 -24.51 6.85 22.92
N ASP A 123 -24.33 7.39 21.74
CA ASP A 123 -24.18 8.84 21.52
C ASP A 123 -25.52 9.61 21.53
N ARG A 124 -26.65 8.90 21.51
CA ARG A 124 -28.00 9.51 21.46
C ARG A 124 -28.65 9.74 22.82
N ARG A 125 -27.90 9.61 23.89
CA ARG A 125 -28.34 9.92 25.25
C ARG A 125 -27.61 11.15 25.76
#